data_fd9cdbdfc7f4a03712e28b1f89c6ad70
#
_entry.id   fd9cdbdfc7f4a03712e28b1f89c6ad70
#
_cell.length_a   1.000
_cell.length_b   1.000
_cell.length_c   1.000
_cell.angle_alpha   90.00
_cell.angle_beta   90.00
_cell.angle_gamma   90.00
#
_symmetry.space_group_name_H-M   'P 1'
#
loop_
_entity.id
_entity.type
_entity.pdbx_description
1 polymer ?
#
loop_
_entity_poly.entity_id
_entity_poly.type
_entity_poly.pdbx_seq_one_letter_code
_entity_poly.pdbx_strand_id
1 'polypeptide(L)'
;LVIALNRLAGIGIAGLAGIILPASALLHAAAPTAGASAAVSEGIWKAVVPPNRMRGEFDNMDVLGLAVGAKIPSDCSLNWTNPDDGKLYCFVSGTSLVVFLEHPHANIDSARGYWATLAESRK
;
A
#
# COMPACT_ATOMS: atom_id res chain seq x y z
N LEU A 1 -23.02 -30.80 32.24
CA LEU A 1 -23.16 -32.23 32.56
C LEU A 1 -24.27 -32.80 31.70
N VAL A 2 -24.01 -33.59 30.69
CA VAL A 2 -24.62 -34.85 30.30
C VAL A 2 -24.02 -35.27 28.94
N ILE A 3 -23.38 -36.37 29.02
CA ILE A 3 -22.82 -37.22 27.98
C ILE A 3 -23.96 -37.96 27.27
N ALA A 4 -23.88 -38.07 25.94
CA ALA A 4 -24.58 -39.16 25.25
C ALA A 4 -23.74 -39.66 24.08
N LEU A 5 -23.10 -40.77 24.30
CA LEU A 5 -22.65 -41.74 23.30
C LEU A 5 -23.83 -42.23 22.47
N ASN A 6 -23.67 -42.39 21.17
CA ASN A 6 -24.38 -43.45 20.47
C ASN A 6 -23.49 -44.11 19.44
N ARG A 7 -23.16 -45.38 19.73
CA ARG A 7 -22.60 -46.38 18.81
C ARG A 7 -23.74 -47.02 18.01
N LEU A 8 -23.39 -47.48 16.80
CA LEU A 8 -23.77 -48.77 16.18
C LEU A 8 -23.39 -48.61 14.68
N ALA A 9 -22.35 -49.26 14.20
CA ALA A 9 -22.23 -50.64 13.77
C ALA A 9 -23.18 -50.99 12.61
N GLY A 10 -22.63 -51.14 11.43
CA GLY A 10 -23.28 -51.69 10.25
C GLY A 10 -22.23 -52.12 9.21
N ILE A 11 -21.92 -53.41 9.27
CA ILE A 11 -21.04 -54.12 8.32
C ILE A 11 -21.83 -54.42 7.06
N GLY A 12 -21.23 -54.14 5.90
CA GLY A 12 -21.75 -54.57 4.61
C GLY A 12 -20.62 -54.74 3.59
N ILE A 13 -20.24 -55.99 3.40
CA ILE A 13 -19.25 -56.47 2.43
C ILE A 13 -19.93 -56.72 1.09
N ALA A 14 -19.25 -56.35 -0.01
CA ALA A 14 -19.19 -56.97 -1.33
C ALA A 14 -19.10 -55.84 -2.37
N GLY A 15 -18.09 -55.72 -3.21
CA GLY A 15 -17.54 -56.64 -4.11
C GLY A 15 -17.31 -55.97 -5.43
N LEU A 16 -16.15 -56.23 -6.02
CA LEU A 16 -15.86 -56.19 -7.46
C LEU A 16 -15.44 -54.86 -8.11
N ALA A 17 -14.17 -54.88 -8.34
CA ALA A 17 -13.55 -54.78 -9.66
C ALA A 17 -13.82 -53.55 -10.53
N GLY A 18 -12.79 -52.86 -10.78
CA GLY A 18 -12.71 -52.35 -12.13
C GLY A 18 -12.22 -50.94 -12.28
N ILE A 19 -11.09 -50.89 -12.88
CA ILE A 19 -10.59 -49.77 -13.69
C ILE A 19 -9.91 -48.68 -12.91
N ILE A 20 -8.64 -48.89 -12.72
CA ILE A 20 -7.64 -47.85 -12.41
C ILE A 20 -7.44 -47.08 -13.72
N LEU A 21 -8.04 -45.92 -13.82
CA LEU A 21 -7.63 -44.89 -14.78
C LEU A 21 -6.61 -44.02 -14.06
N PRO A 22 -5.41 -43.85 -14.59
CA PRO A 22 -4.52 -42.83 -14.08
C PRO A 22 -5.11 -41.46 -14.48
N ALA A 23 -5.76 -40.83 -13.57
CA ALA A 23 -6.02 -39.40 -13.68
C ALA A 23 -4.67 -38.69 -13.66
N SER A 24 -4.16 -38.34 -14.83
CA SER A 24 -3.11 -37.35 -14.97
C SER A 24 -3.64 -36.07 -14.37
N ALA A 25 -3.34 -35.86 -13.11
CA ALA A 25 -3.51 -34.57 -12.48
C ALA A 25 -2.55 -33.62 -13.20
N LEU A 26 -3.06 -32.88 -14.15
CA LEU A 26 -2.47 -31.66 -14.63
C LEU A 26 -2.45 -30.73 -13.42
N LEU A 27 -1.29 -30.69 -12.72
CA LEU A 27 -0.98 -29.60 -11.83
C LEU A 27 -0.97 -28.35 -12.71
N HIS A 28 -2.08 -27.68 -12.78
CA HIS A 28 -2.09 -26.28 -13.13
C HIS A 28 -1.46 -25.56 -11.94
N ALA A 29 -0.15 -25.34 -12.03
CA ALA A 29 0.49 -24.33 -11.24
C ALA A 29 -0.24 -23.02 -11.60
N ALA A 30 -1.14 -22.60 -10.73
CA ALA A 30 -1.67 -21.24 -10.78
C ALA A 30 -0.44 -20.34 -10.70
N ALA A 31 -0.13 -19.67 -11.79
CA ALA A 31 0.84 -18.61 -11.78
C ALA A 31 0.43 -17.67 -10.64
N PRO A 32 1.37 -17.24 -9.78
CA PRO A 32 1.04 -16.21 -8.83
C PRO A 32 0.52 -15.05 -9.65
N THR A 33 -0.74 -14.75 -9.52
CA THR A 33 -1.28 -13.47 -9.94
C THR A 33 -0.40 -12.45 -9.27
N ALA A 34 0.46 -11.80 -10.05
CA ALA A 34 1.18 -10.62 -9.62
C ALA A 34 0.08 -9.59 -9.28
N GLY A 35 -0.45 -9.74 -8.07
CA GLY A 35 -1.51 -8.91 -7.57
C GLY A 35 -0.98 -7.52 -7.36
N ALA A 36 -1.49 -6.60 -8.12
CA ALA A 36 -1.92 -5.27 -7.67
C ALA A 36 -0.98 -4.48 -6.75
N SER A 37 0.32 -4.67 -6.82
CA SER A 37 1.27 -3.81 -6.09
C SER A 37 1.76 -2.62 -6.93
N ALA A 38 1.40 -2.56 -8.21
CA ALA A 38 1.92 -1.56 -9.13
C ALA A 38 1.16 -0.22 -9.09
N ALA A 39 0.00 -0.15 -8.47
CA ALA A 39 -0.83 1.06 -8.52
C ALA A 39 -0.37 2.17 -7.56
N VAL A 40 0.56 1.89 -6.66
CA VAL A 40 0.89 2.79 -5.55
C VAL A 40 1.96 3.82 -5.90
N SER A 41 2.68 3.61 -6.99
CA SER A 41 3.74 4.51 -7.43
C SER A 41 3.40 5.32 -8.68
N GLU A 42 2.18 5.22 -9.17
CA GLU A 42 1.73 6.03 -10.28
C GLU A 42 1.65 7.50 -9.85
N GLY A 43 2.34 8.33 -10.53
CA GLY A 43 2.40 9.76 -10.32
C GLY A 43 3.53 10.35 -11.13
N ILE A 44 3.43 11.64 -11.39
CA ILE A 44 4.46 12.36 -12.12
C ILE A 44 5.34 13.09 -11.11
N TRP A 45 6.61 12.71 -11.07
CA TRP A 45 7.61 13.46 -10.31
C TRP A 45 8.55 14.20 -11.24
N LYS A 46 9.00 15.37 -10.83
CA LYS A 46 9.93 16.21 -11.57
C LYS A 46 11.09 16.61 -10.67
N ALA A 47 12.31 16.42 -11.17
CA ALA A 47 13.53 16.73 -10.43
C ALA A 47 13.95 18.21 -10.56
N VAL A 48 13.47 18.91 -11.57
CA VAL A 48 13.86 20.30 -11.82
C VAL A 48 12.63 21.14 -12.15
N VAL A 49 12.30 22.04 -11.25
CA VAL A 49 11.25 23.03 -11.46
C VAL A 49 11.73 24.35 -10.83
N PRO A 50 11.46 25.51 -11.45
CA PRO A 50 11.78 26.80 -10.85
C PRO A 50 11.10 26.93 -9.47
N PRO A 51 11.85 26.98 -8.37
CA PRO A 51 11.28 26.86 -7.01
C PRO A 51 10.34 28.01 -6.64
N ASN A 52 10.54 29.19 -7.20
CA ASN A 52 9.73 30.38 -6.95
C ASN A 52 8.30 30.33 -7.55
N ARG A 53 7.97 29.29 -8.32
CA ARG A 53 6.67 29.15 -9.00
C ARG A 53 5.87 27.94 -8.55
N MET A 54 6.48 27.06 -7.77
CA MET A 54 5.81 25.85 -7.32
C MET A 54 5.25 26.04 -5.94
N ARG A 55 3.96 25.72 -5.81
CA ARG A 55 3.27 25.64 -4.53
C ARG A 55 2.77 24.23 -4.38
N GLY A 56 3.42 23.51 -3.50
CA GLY A 56 2.97 22.19 -3.05
C GLY A 56 2.06 22.29 -1.83
N GLU A 57 1.46 21.17 -1.50
CA GLU A 57 0.72 21.01 -0.25
C GLU A 57 1.64 21.30 0.95
N PHE A 58 1.04 21.63 2.08
CA PHE A 58 1.74 21.88 3.35
C PHE A 58 2.81 22.99 3.28
N ASP A 59 2.55 24.05 2.53
CA ASP A 59 3.49 25.19 2.37
C ASP A 59 4.90 24.75 1.92
N ASN A 60 4.99 23.85 0.97
CA ASN A 60 6.23 23.27 0.45
C ASN A 60 7.08 22.52 1.50
N MET A 61 6.49 22.04 2.58
CA MET A 61 7.22 21.16 3.50
C MET A 61 7.43 19.79 2.88
N ASP A 62 8.52 19.14 3.25
CA ASP A 62 8.77 17.74 2.90
C ASP A 62 7.64 16.86 3.47
N VAL A 63 6.90 16.20 2.60
CA VAL A 63 5.72 15.43 3.03
C VAL A 63 6.10 14.20 3.85
N LEU A 64 7.22 13.54 3.56
CA LEU A 64 7.70 12.43 4.39
C LEU A 64 8.15 12.93 5.76
N GLY A 65 8.85 14.08 5.80
CA GLY A 65 9.20 14.73 7.05
C GLY A 65 7.96 14.96 7.93
N LEU A 66 6.91 15.53 7.36
CA LEU A 66 5.64 15.74 8.08
C LEU A 66 5.02 14.41 8.53
N ALA A 67 5.06 13.38 7.70
CA ALA A 67 4.51 12.06 8.04
C ALA A 67 5.17 11.43 9.27
N VAL A 68 6.45 11.75 9.52
CA VAL A 68 7.19 11.30 10.71
C VAL A 68 7.27 12.35 11.83
N GLY A 69 6.48 13.41 11.74
CA GLY A 69 6.41 14.45 12.77
C GLY A 69 7.54 15.48 12.72
N ALA A 70 8.21 15.65 11.58
CA ALA A 70 9.26 16.61 11.37
C ALA A 70 8.87 17.68 10.36
N LYS A 71 9.08 18.94 10.70
CA LYS A 71 8.83 20.08 9.82
C LYS A 71 10.10 20.46 9.09
N ILE A 72 10.22 20.01 7.84
CA ILE A 72 11.39 20.22 7.00
C ILE A 72 11.01 21.05 5.79
N PRO A 73 11.47 22.32 5.67
CA PRO A 73 11.20 23.13 4.49
C PRO A 73 11.87 22.57 3.23
N SER A 74 11.17 22.62 2.12
CA SER A 74 11.67 22.24 0.78
C SER A 74 11.52 23.41 -0.19
N ASP A 75 12.37 23.47 -1.19
CA ASP A 75 12.23 24.40 -2.32
C ASP A 75 11.27 23.88 -3.39
N CYS A 76 10.74 22.66 -3.21
CA CYS A 76 9.83 22.00 -4.14
C CYS A 76 10.43 21.70 -5.54
N SER A 77 11.74 21.79 -5.70
CA SER A 77 12.42 21.40 -6.94
C SER A 77 12.28 19.91 -7.22
N LEU A 78 12.18 19.11 -6.16
CA LEU A 78 11.81 17.71 -6.19
C LEU A 78 10.39 17.56 -5.68
N ASN A 79 9.52 17.02 -6.54
CA ASN A 79 8.10 16.92 -6.22
C ASN A 79 7.43 15.72 -6.89
N TRP A 80 6.28 15.36 -6.39
CA TRP A 80 5.44 14.30 -6.93
C TRP A 80 4.00 14.79 -6.99
N THR A 81 3.33 14.54 -8.12
CA THR A 81 1.93 14.84 -8.29
C THR A 81 1.09 13.61 -8.06
N ASN A 82 0.17 13.69 -7.11
CA ASN A 82 -0.76 12.61 -6.82
C ASN A 82 -1.69 12.38 -8.02
N PRO A 83 -1.74 11.19 -8.61
CA PRO A 83 -2.59 10.90 -9.75
C PRO A 83 -4.08 10.98 -9.44
N ASP A 84 -4.48 10.80 -8.17
CA ASP A 84 -5.89 10.73 -7.79
C ASP A 84 -6.54 12.11 -7.71
N ASP A 85 -5.81 13.12 -7.21
CA ASP A 85 -6.36 14.45 -6.94
C ASP A 85 -5.55 15.60 -7.56
N GLY A 86 -4.45 15.29 -8.26
CA GLY A 86 -3.59 16.27 -8.92
C GLY A 86 -2.78 17.15 -7.97
N LYS A 87 -2.77 16.87 -6.68
CA LYS A 87 -2.03 17.64 -5.68
C LYS A 87 -0.54 17.39 -5.76
N LEU A 88 0.22 18.45 -5.53
CA LEU A 88 1.67 18.43 -5.59
C LEU A 88 2.25 18.34 -4.19
N TYR A 89 3.14 17.38 -3.99
CA TYR A 89 3.86 17.14 -2.75
C TYR A 89 5.35 17.34 -2.95
N CYS A 90 5.99 18.05 -2.04
CA CYS A 90 7.37 18.46 -2.13
C CYS A 90 8.29 17.60 -1.28
N PHE A 91 9.54 17.43 -1.70
CA PHE A 91 10.55 16.63 -1.03
C PHE A 91 11.88 17.39 -0.95
N VAL A 92 12.59 17.19 0.14
CA VAL A 92 13.91 17.77 0.36
C VAL A 92 15.02 16.95 -0.29
N SER A 93 14.78 15.67 -0.55
CA SER A 93 15.77 14.75 -1.12
C SER A 93 15.13 13.61 -1.90
N GLY A 94 15.92 12.99 -2.79
CA GLY A 94 15.50 11.80 -3.52
C GLY A 94 15.22 10.62 -2.58
N THR A 95 15.93 10.51 -1.47
CA THR A 95 15.67 9.48 -0.45
C THR A 95 14.30 9.66 0.18
N SER A 96 13.93 10.89 0.52
CA SER A 96 12.60 11.22 1.02
C SER A 96 11.51 10.83 0.03
N LEU A 97 11.68 11.15 -1.25
CA LEU A 97 10.75 10.76 -2.30
C LEU A 97 10.62 9.24 -2.43
N VAL A 98 11.73 8.51 -2.48
CA VAL A 98 11.72 7.05 -2.67
C VAL A 98 11.00 6.36 -1.51
N VAL A 99 11.30 6.71 -0.27
CA VAL A 99 10.65 6.16 0.92
C VAL A 99 9.15 6.52 0.96
N PHE A 100 8.81 7.76 0.59
CA PHE A 100 7.42 8.17 0.47
C PHE A 100 6.64 7.31 -0.52
N LEU A 101 7.24 6.99 -1.68
CA LEU A 101 6.59 6.21 -2.75
C LEU A 101 6.31 4.75 -2.37
N GLU A 102 6.86 4.24 -1.28
CA GLU A 102 6.50 2.91 -0.78
C GLU A 102 5.04 2.87 -0.28
N HIS A 103 4.57 3.95 0.34
CA HIS A 103 3.21 4.06 0.89
C HIS A 103 2.66 5.50 0.79
N PRO A 104 2.43 6.04 -0.42
CA PRO A 104 2.12 7.45 -0.59
C PRO A 104 0.86 7.90 0.13
N HIS A 105 -0.22 7.13 0.07
CA HIS A 105 -1.48 7.51 0.74
C HIS A 105 -1.34 7.54 2.26
N ALA A 106 -0.71 6.51 2.85
CA ALA A 106 -0.49 6.46 4.29
C ALA A 106 0.41 7.61 4.77
N ASN A 107 1.44 7.94 4.00
CA ASN A 107 2.33 9.07 4.30
C ASN A 107 1.61 10.41 4.19
N ILE A 108 0.73 10.59 3.20
CA ILE A 108 -0.10 11.80 3.07
C ILE A 108 -1.05 11.95 4.26
N ASP A 109 -1.71 10.88 4.68
CA ASP A 109 -2.65 10.93 5.80
C ASP A 109 -1.94 11.24 7.12
N SER A 110 -0.77 10.63 7.36
CA SER A 110 0.07 10.94 8.50
C SER A 110 0.54 12.40 8.50
N ALA A 111 0.99 12.88 7.33
CA ALA A 111 1.40 14.28 7.16
C ALA A 111 0.25 15.27 7.43
N ARG A 112 -0.96 14.97 6.96
CA ARG A 112 -2.16 15.79 7.26
C ARG A 112 -2.46 15.85 8.74
N GLY A 113 -2.40 14.71 9.42
CA GLY A 113 -2.61 14.65 10.87
C GLY A 113 -1.65 15.55 11.62
N TYR A 114 -0.36 15.42 11.34
CA TYR A 114 0.65 16.26 11.97
C TYR A 114 0.51 17.75 11.60
N TRP A 115 0.24 18.06 10.32
CA TRP A 115 0.03 19.44 9.86
C TRP A 115 -1.13 20.12 10.58
N ALA A 116 -2.22 19.40 10.83
CA ALA A 116 -3.36 19.90 11.59
C ALA A 116 -2.97 20.28 13.02
N THR A 117 -2.17 19.47 13.71
CA THR A 117 -1.69 19.80 15.06
C THR A 117 -0.83 21.06 15.11
N LEU A 118 -0.04 21.30 14.06
CA LEU A 118 0.76 22.52 13.92
C LEU A 118 -0.11 23.78 13.74
N ALA A 119 -1.25 23.65 13.08
CA ALA A 119 -2.19 24.76 12.91
C ALA A 119 -2.88 25.11 14.22
N GLU A 120 -3.21 24.14 15.05
CA GLU A 120 -3.83 24.33 16.36
C GLU A 120 -2.87 24.99 17.36
N SER A 121 -1.61 24.62 17.33
CA SER A 121 -0.57 25.17 18.24
C SER A 121 -0.23 26.63 17.96
N ARG A 122 -0.71 27.20 16.85
CA ARG A 122 -0.50 28.62 16.47
C ARG A 122 -1.62 29.57 16.91
N LYS A 123 -2.68 29.04 17.50
CA LYS A 123 -3.80 29.82 18.05
C LYS A 123 -3.56 30.20 19.51
#